data_ea443c94e8b99c8e2e8e25bf7422faa6
#
_entry.id   ea443c94e8b99c8e2e8e25bf7422faa6
#
_cell.length_a   1.000
_cell.length_b   1.000
_cell.length_c   1.000
_cell.angle_alpha   90.00
_cell.angle_beta   90.00
_cell.angle_gamma   90.00
#
_symmetry.space_group_name_H-M   'P 1'
#
loop_
_entity.id
_entity.type
_entity.pdbx_description
1 polymer ?
#
loop_
_entity_poly.entity_id
_entity_poly.type
_entity_poly.pdbx_seq_one_letter_code
_entity_poly.pdbx_strand_id
1 'polypeptide(L)'
;MYTVVYQYRIPKEKSIEYVKLEKKAIEVYLELGCLKVELYRDEKDPRRWLEIDRFSDADHYRDVSSAIRDDPRITELWNRLQELLGPGNYKPTRRTYLQML
;
A
#
# COMPACT_ATOMS: atom_id res chain seq x y z
N MET A 1 -7.60 -12.92 11.55
CA MET A 1 -6.88 -12.17 10.50
C MET A 1 -6.98 -10.70 10.79
N TYR A 2 -5.88 -10.00 10.73
CA TYR A 2 -5.78 -8.56 10.94
C TYR A 2 -5.64 -7.89 9.58
N THR A 3 -6.57 -7.00 9.22
CA THR A 3 -6.64 -6.43 7.87
C THR A 3 -6.47 -4.92 7.94
N VAL A 4 -5.56 -4.40 7.13
CA VAL A 4 -5.29 -2.96 7.03
C VAL A 4 -5.75 -2.49 5.66
N VAL A 5 -6.59 -1.46 5.66
CA VAL A 5 -7.19 -0.91 4.44
C VAL A 5 -6.72 0.52 4.25
N TYR A 6 -6.16 0.79 3.08
CA TYR A 6 -5.76 2.13 2.66
C TYR A 6 -6.66 2.61 1.54
N GLN A 7 -7.13 3.85 1.63
CA GLN A 7 -7.86 4.52 0.56
C GLN A 7 -7.14 5.81 0.20
N TYR A 8 -7.00 6.06 -1.09
CA TYR A 8 -6.25 7.21 -1.59
C TYR A 8 -6.65 7.52 -3.03
N ARG A 9 -6.12 8.60 -3.54
CA ARG A 9 -6.38 9.06 -4.92
C ARG A 9 -5.07 9.17 -5.69
N ILE A 10 -5.10 8.70 -6.94
CA ILE A 10 -3.98 8.80 -7.89
C ILE A 10 -4.52 9.47 -9.15
N PRO A 11 -3.87 10.50 -9.70
CA PRO A 11 -4.29 11.08 -10.96
C PRO A 11 -4.38 10.00 -12.05
N LYS A 12 -5.43 10.07 -12.86
CA LYS A 12 -5.71 9.04 -13.87
C LYS A 12 -4.52 8.83 -14.81
N GLU A 13 -3.89 9.91 -15.25
CA GLU A 13 -2.74 9.89 -16.17
C GLU A 13 -1.45 9.31 -15.56
N LYS A 14 -1.42 9.14 -14.23
CA LYS A 14 -0.29 8.55 -13.51
C LYS A 14 -0.50 7.07 -13.17
N SER A 15 -1.64 6.51 -13.53
CA SER A 15 -2.06 5.16 -13.10
C SER A 15 -1.06 4.07 -13.51
N ILE A 16 -0.55 4.10 -14.73
CA ILE A 16 0.35 3.07 -15.25
C ILE A 16 1.67 3.07 -14.48
N GLU A 17 2.29 4.23 -14.31
CA GLU A 17 3.54 4.36 -13.54
C GLU A 17 3.33 4.01 -12.08
N TYR A 18 2.19 4.43 -11.51
CA TYR A 18 1.85 4.10 -10.12
C TYR A 18 1.77 2.59 -9.91
N VAL A 19 1.08 1.86 -10.79
CA VAL A 19 0.96 0.40 -10.68
C VAL A 19 2.33 -0.28 -10.76
N LYS A 20 3.23 0.21 -11.60
CA LYS A 20 4.59 -0.33 -11.67
C LYS A 20 5.36 -0.17 -10.36
N LEU A 21 5.25 0.99 -9.72
CA LEU A 21 5.87 1.24 -8.41
C LEU A 21 5.24 0.35 -7.34
N GLU A 22 3.92 0.29 -7.30
CA GLU A 22 3.17 -0.47 -6.30
C GLU A 22 3.44 -1.96 -6.42
N LYS A 23 3.56 -2.49 -7.62
CA LYS A 23 3.91 -3.89 -7.85
C LYS A 23 5.24 -4.25 -7.18
N LYS A 24 6.25 -3.39 -7.31
CA LYS A 24 7.55 -3.60 -6.66
C LYS A 24 7.43 -3.50 -5.14
N ALA A 25 6.66 -2.55 -4.63
CA ALA A 25 6.43 -2.40 -3.20
C ALA A 25 5.74 -3.64 -2.62
N ILE A 26 4.71 -4.15 -3.29
CA ILE A 26 3.97 -5.35 -2.87
C ILE A 26 4.91 -6.57 -2.79
N GLU A 27 5.80 -6.75 -3.76
CA GLU A 27 6.79 -7.82 -3.73
C GLU A 27 7.64 -7.77 -2.45
N VAL A 28 8.07 -6.57 -2.06
CA VAL A 28 8.82 -6.36 -0.81
C VAL A 28 7.95 -6.66 0.42
N TYR A 29 6.71 -6.20 0.45
CA TYR A 29 5.79 -6.45 1.56
C TYR A 29 5.59 -7.94 1.79
N LEU A 30 5.36 -8.71 0.73
CA LEU A 30 5.18 -10.15 0.81
C LEU A 30 6.46 -10.85 1.27
N GLU A 31 7.61 -10.44 0.76
CA GLU A 31 8.91 -10.97 1.16
C GLU A 31 9.17 -10.74 2.66
N LEU A 32 8.76 -9.59 3.20
CA LEU A 32 8.96 -9.24 4.60
C LEU A 32 7.90 -9.81 5.54
N GLY A 33 6.90 -10.53 5.03
CA GLY A 33 5.98 -11.30 5.82
C GLY A 33 4.51 -10.89 5.78
N CYS A 34 4.12 -9.87 5.00
CA CYS A 34 2.71 -9.61 4.75
C CYS A 34 2.08 -10.84 4.08
N LEU A 35 0.92 -11.28 4.53
CA LEU A 35 0.32 -12.51 4.05
C LEU A 35 -0.33 -12.36 2.68
N LYS A 36 -0.94 -11.20 2.43
CA LYS A 36 -1.61 -10.92 1.17
C LYS A 36 -1.75 -9.42 0.99
N VAL A 37 -1.59 -8.96 -0.24
CA VAL A 37 -1.86 -7.58 -0.63
C VAL A 37 -2.76 -7.58 -1.86
N GLU A 38 -3.84 -6.84 -1.80
CA GLU A 38 -4.80 -6.67 -2.89
C GLU A 38 -4.90 -5.19 -3.21
N LEU A 39 -4.85 -4.87 -4.50
CA LEU A 39 -4.94 -3.50 -4.98
C LEU A 39 -6.15 -3.39 -5.92
N TYR A 40 -7.02 -2.43 -5.64
CA TYR A 40 -8.25 -2.20 -6.41
C TYR A 40 -8.33 -0.75 -6.85
N ARG A 41 -8.92 -0.54 -8.00
CA ARG A 41 -9.31 0.79 -8.46
C ARG A 41 -10.83 0.84 -8.54
N ASP A 42 -11.42 1.96 -8.11
CA ASP A 42 -12.87 2.16 -8.18
C ASP A 42 -13.35 2.05 -9.64
N GLU A 43 -14.44 1.30 -9.85
CA GLU A 43 -15.00 1.09 -11.19
C GLU A 43 -15.48 2.39 -11.85
N LYS A 44 -16.05 3.30 -11.06
CA LYS A 44 -16.66 4.54 -11.55
C LYS A 44 -15.74 5.75 -11.49
N ASP A 45 -14.82 5.79 -10.51
CA ASP A 45 -13.85 6.88 -10.37
C ASP A 45 -12.43 6.31 -10.53
N PRO A 46 -11.80 6.48 -11.70
CA PRO A 46 -10.49 5.90 -11.97
C PRO A 46 -9.35 6.52 -11.14
N ARG A 47 -9.63 7.57 -10.34
CA ARG A 47 -8.65 8.17 -9.45
C ARG A 47 -8.70 7.61 -8.03
N ARG A 48 -9.74 6.85 -7.68
CA ARG A 48 -9.88 6.26 -6.34
C ARG A 48 -9.32 4.85 -6.31
N TRP A 49 -8.46 4.61 -5.33
CA TRP A 49 -7.77 3.33 -5.14
C TRP A 49 -7.99 2.81 -3.73
N LEU A 50 -7.92 1.49 -3.61
CA LEU A 50 -8.05 0.76 -2.36
C LEU A 50 -6.95 -0.30 -2.31
N GLU A 51 -6.16 -0.30 -1.23
CA GLU A 51 -5.20 -1.36 -0.96
C GLU A 51 -5.62 -2.09 0.31
N ILE A 52 -5.58 -3.41 0.28
CA ILE A 52 -5.90 -4.26 1.43
C ILE A 52 -4.69 -5.14 1.72
N ASP A 53 -4.12 -4.97 2.92
CA ASP A 53 -3.00 -5.75 3.41
C ASP A 53 -3.48 -6.65 4.55
N ARG A 54 -3.09 -7.93 4.52
CA ARG A 54 -3.53 -8.91 5.50
C ARG A 54 -2.37 -9.45 6.31
N PHE A 55 -2.60 -9.55 7.63
CA PHE A 55 -1.64 -10.05 8.62
C PHE A 55 -2.34 -11.04 9.55
N SER A 56 -1.58 -11.88 10.25
CA SER A 56 -2.16 -12.87 11.17
C SER A 56 -2.81 -12.21 12.39
N ASP A 57 -2.17 -11.19 12.95
CA ASP A 57 -2.64 -10.44 14.12
C ASP A 57 -1.97 -9.06 14.17
N ALA A 58 -2.29 -8.28 15.21
CA ALA A 58 -1.75 -6.93 15.39
C ALA A 58 -0.23 -6.93 15.60
N ASP A 59 0.31 -7.91 16.32
CA ASP A 59 1.75 -8.01 16.57
C ASP A 59 2.50 -8.31 15.27
N HIS A 60 1.98 -9.22 14.46
CA HIS A 60 2.53 -9.53 13.14
C HIS A 60 2.54 -8.29 12.24
N TYR A 61 1.44 -7.54 12.21
CA TYR A 61 1.35 -6.28 11.47
C TYR A 61 2.44 -5.29 11.93
N ARG A 62 2.60 -5.11 13.24
CA ARG A 62 3.58 -4.18 13.80
C ARG A 62 5.01 -4.56 13.40
N ASP A 63 5.35 -5.84 13.49
CA ASP A 63 6.69 -6.34 13.17
C ASP A 63 6.98 -6.20 11.67
N VAL A 64 6.04 -6.58 10.81
CA VAL A 64 6.20 -6.46 9.36
C VAL A 64 6.25 -4.99 8.93
N SER A 65 5.39 -4.13 9.49
CA SER A 65 5.38 -2.70 9.19
C SER A 65 6.70 -2.03 9.55
N SER A 66 7.29 -2.41 10.68
CA SER A 66 8.60 -1.91 11.09
C SER A 66 9.68 -2.31 10.08
N ALA A 67 9.68 -3.58 9.68
CA ALA A 67 10.64 -4.09 8.70
C ALA A 67 10.49 -3.39 7.33
N ILE A 68 9.25 -3.17 6.89
CA ILE A 68 8.96 -2.44 5.65
C ILE A 68 9.51 -1.01 5.73
N ARG A 69 9.20 -0.31 6.81
CA ARG A 69 9.65 1.08 7.00
C ARG A 69 11.16 1.23 6.95
N ASP A 70 11.87 0.24 7.48
CA ASP A 70 13.35 0.26 7.57
C ASP A 70 14.04 -0.29 6.31
N ASP A 71 13.30 -0.82 5.35
CA ASP A 71 13.87 -1.40 4.13
C ASP A 71 14.23 -0.30 3.12
N PRO A 72 15.51 -0.22 2.69
CA PRO A 72 15.94 0.84 1.76
C PRO A 72 15.26 0.76 0.40
N ARG A 73 14.78 -0.41 -0.02
CA ARG A 73 14.02 -0.56 -1.27
C ARG A 73 12.71 0.19 -1.20
N ILE A 74 12.05 0.19 -0.02
CA ILE A 74 10.80 0.93 0.20
C ILE A 74 11.06 2.43 0.24
N THR A 75 12.13 2.88 0.87
CA THR A 75 12.52 4.29 0.88
C THR A 75 12.70 4.81 -0.55
N GLU A 76 13.39 4.04 -1.41
CA GLU A 76 13.59 4.41 -2.81
C GLU A 76 12.25 4.48 -3.57
N LEU A 77 11.38 3.49 -3.41
CA LEU A 77 10.07 3.47 -4.05
C LEU A 77 9.19 4.63 -3.57
N TRP A 78 9.25 4.96 -2.28
CA TRP A 78 8.56 6.12 -1.72
C TRP A 78 9.03 7.42 -2.37
N ASN A 79 10.34 7.59 -2.54
CA ASN A 79 10.89 8.77 -3.20
C ASN A 79 10.41 8.88 -4.64
N ARG A 80 10.38 7.77 -5.37
CA ARG A 80 9.85 7.72 -6.75
C ARG A 80 8.36 8.08 -6.80
N LEU A 81 7.58 7.60 -5.82
CA LEU A 81 6.16 7.95 -5.73
C LEU A 81 5.97 9.45 -5.50
N GLN A 82 6.80 10.06 -4.62
CA GLN A 82 6.75 11.50 -4.40
C GLN A 82 7.10 12.30 -5.66
N GLU A 83 8.07 11.85 -6.43
CA GLU A 83 8.43 12.46 -7.71
C GLU A 83 7.28 12.34 -8.72
N LEU A 84 6.65 11.17 -8.80
CA LEU A 84 5.56 10.91 -9.73
C LEU A 84 4.33 11.77 -9.44
N LEU A 85 3.94 11.86 -8.17
CA LEU A 85 2.68 12.51 -7.77
C LEU A 85 2.86 13.96 -7.36
N GLY A 86 4.07 14.40 -7.06
CA GLY A 86 4.36 15.67 -6.43
C GLY A 86 4.29 15.59 -4.91
N PRO A 87 5.19 16.29 -4.18
CA PRO A 87 5.25 16.26 -2.73
C PRO A 87 3.90 16.65 -2.09
N GLY A 88 3.45 15.86 -1.11
CA GLY A 88 2.23 16.13 -0.36
C GLY A 88 0.93 15.73 -1.06
N ASN A 89 0.98 15.17 -2.26
CA ASN A 89 -0.22 14.78 -3.01
C ASN A 89 -0.71 13.36 -2.71
N TYR A 90 0.13 12.51 -2.11
CA TYR A 90 -0.27 11.19 -1.67
C TYR A 90 -0.73 11.25 -0.21
N LYS A 91 -2.04 11.11 0.01
CA LYS A 91 -2.66 11.26 1.34
C LYS A 91 -3.58 10.07 1.62
N PRO A 92 -3.04 8.89 1.90
CA PRO A 92 -3.87 7.72 2.19
C PRO A 92 -4.55 7.87 3.54
N THR A 93 -5.81 7.43 3.62
CA THR A 93 -6.47 7.14 4.89
C THR A 93 -6.25 5.66 5.20
N ARG A 94 -6.06 5.34 6.49
CA ARG A 94 -5.81 3.97 6.94
C ARG A 94 -6.86 3.56 7.97
N ARG A 95 -7.43 2.36 7.80
CA ARG A 95 -8.29 1.71 8.79
C ARG A 95 -7.84 0.28 9.00
N THR A 96 -7.99 -0.20 10.22
CA THR A 96 -7.69 -1.58 10.57
C THR A 96 -8.96 -2.32 10.95
N TYR A 97 -9.04 -3.59 10.57
CA TYR A 97 -10.21 -4.42 10.80
C TYR A 97 -9.79 -5.78 11.33
N LEU A 98 -10.59 -6.32 12.24
CA LEU A 98 -10.45 -7.69 12.72
C LEU A 98 -11.44 -8.56 11.96
N GLN A 99 -10.97 -9.69 11.43
CA GLN A 99 -11.87 -10.65 10.79
C GLN A 99 -12.71 -11.35 11.86
N MET A 100 -14.03 -11.22 11.75
CA MET A 100 -14.95 -11.81 12.71
C MET A 100 -15.58 -13.13 12.23
N LEU A 101 -15.61 -13.34 10.94
CA LEU A 101 -16.16 -14.56 10.33
C LEU A 101 -15.26 -15.11 9.24
#